data_8f13458fdd3fde3e9aaf4f291c2548ab
#
_entry.id   8f13458fdd3fde3e9aaf4f291c2548ab
#
_cell.length_a   1.000
_cell.length_b   1.000
_cell.length_c   1.000
_cell.angle_alpha   90.00
_cell.angle_beta   90.00
_cell.angle_gamma   90.00
#
_symmetry.space_group_name_H-M   'P 1'
#
loop_
_entity.id
_entity.type
_entity.pdbx_description
1 polymer ?
#
loop_
_entity_poly.entity_id
_entity_poly.type
_entity_poly.pdbx_seq_one_letter_code
_entity_poly.pdbx_strand_id
1 'polypeptide(L)' 'MNNDSLIYEGEYLNLKRNGIGKEYNNDGTLIYDGKYKNGKRYGKGKEYNNDSILIFEGIFINSLKWKGIIKE' A
#
# COMPACT_ATOMS: atom_id res chain seq x y z
N MET A 1 -0.20 -20.95 -10.52
CA MET A 1 -0.16 -20.45 -9.92
C MET A 1 -0.27 -19.20 -9.86
N ASN A 2 -0.43 -18.50 -9.36
CA ASN A 2 -0.56 -17.37 -9.32
C ASN A 2 0.11 -16.80 -8.50
N ASN A 3 0.91 -16.26 -8.61
CA ASN A 3 1.66 -15.81 -7.82
C ASN A 3 1.77 -14.48 -7.86
N ASP A 4 1.10 -13.82 -8.36
CA ASP A 4 1.17 -12.49 -8.32
C ASP A 4 0.43 -11.97 -7.29
N SER A 5 0.08 -12.69 -6.31
CA SER A 5 -0.69 -12.15 -5.29
C SER A 5 0.08 -11.32 -4.42
N LEU A 6 -0.46 -10.21 -4.02
CA LEU A 6 0.11 -9.35 -3.02
C LEU A 6 -0.22 -9.91 -1.67
N ILE A 7 0.69 -9.71 -0.73
CA ILE A 7 0.48 -10.13 0.65
C ILE A 7 0.16 -8.88 1.45
N TYR A 8 -0.87 -8.95 2.26
CA TYR A 8 -1.27 -7.83 3.10
C TYR A 8 -1.13 -8.20 4.56
N GLU A 9 -0.61 -7.28 5.35
CA GLU A 9 -0.50 -7.46 6.78
C GLU A 9 -1.06 -6.21 7.44
N GLY A 10 -2.14 -6.32 8.17
CA GLY A 10 -2.73 -5.15 8.81
C GLY A 10 -4.14 -5.37 9.27
N GLU A 11 -4.86 -4.29 9.41
CA GLU A 11 -6.20 -4.31 9.96
C GLU A 11 -7.25 -4.57 8.89
N TYR A 12 -8.34 -5.20 9.32
CA TYR A 12 -9.47 -5.49 8.45
C TYR A 12 -10.76 -5.04 9.11
N LEU A 13 -11.73 -4.69 8.30
CA LEU A 13 -13.07 -4.41 8.75
C LEU A 13 -14.02 -5.02 7.73
N ASN A 14 -14.92 -5.90 8.18
CA ASN A 14 -15.88 -6.57 7.29
C ASN A 14 -15.16 -7.25 6.12
N LEU A 15 -14.06 -7.94 6.44
CA LEU A 15 -13.30 -8.72 5.48
C LEU A 15 -12.59 -7.89 4.44
N LYS A 16 -12.50 -6.60 4.63
CA LYS A 16 -11.75 -5.73 3.73
C LYS A 16 -10.64 -5.04 4.49
N ARG A 17 -9.55 -4.76 3.79
CA ARG A 17 -8.45 -4.02 4.38
C ARG A 17 -8.97 -2.67 4.84
N ASN A 18 -8.66 -2.30 6.07
CA ASN A 18 -9.17 -1.07 6.62
C ASN A 18 -8.29 -0.65 7.79
N GLY A 19 -7.86 0.60 7.82
CA GLY A 19 -6.98 1.06 8.87
C GLY A 19 -5.53 0.98 8.45
N ILE A 20 -4.64 0.66 9.36
CA ILE A 20 -3.22 0.64 9.08
C ILE A 20 -2.80 -0.71 8.54
N GLY A 21 -2.01 -0.72 7.48
CA GLY A 21 -1.55 -1.96 6.91
C GLY A 21 -0.34 -1.81 6.03
N LYS A 22 0.21 -2.95 5.65
CA LYS A 22 1.37 -3.03 4.78
C LYS A 22 1.11 -4.03 3.69
N GLU A 23 1.64 -3.75 2.53
CA GLU A 23 1.43 -4.56 1.36
C GLU A 23 2.77 -4.98 0.80
N TYR A 24 2.91 -6.27 0.48
CA TYR A 24 4.17 -6.82 -0.03
C TYR A 24 3.93 -7.47 -1.37
N ASN A 25 4.94 -7.45 -2.23
CA ASN A 25 4.81 -8.20 -3.47
C ASN A 25 5.18 -9.65 -3.20
N ASN A 26 5.11 -10.49 -4.23
CA ASN A 26 5.32 -11.91 -3.99
C ASN A 26 6.78 -12.26 -3.72
N ASP A 27 7.71 -11.31 -3.80
CA ASP A 27 9.08 -11.53 -3.37
C ASP A 27 9.26 -11.19 -1.91
N GLY A 28 8.22 -10.71 -1.26
CA GLY A 28 8.34 -10.28 0.12
C GLY A 28 8.83 -8.85 0.29
N THR A 29 8.91 -8.09 -0.79
CA THR A 29 9.36 -6.70 -0.71
C THR A 29 8.19 -5.80 -0.33
N LEU A 30 8.40 -4.92 0.64
CA LEU A 30 7.37 -3.97 1.06
C LEU A 30 7.15 -2.97 -0.07
N ILE A 31 5.92 -2.84 -0.54
CA ILE A 31 5.60 -1.90 -1.60
C ILE A 31 4.65 -0.80 -1.14
N TYR A 32 3.98 -0.97 -0.02
CA TYR A 32 3.11 0.09 0.50
C TYR A 32 3.00 -0.03 2.01
N ASP A 33 3.05 1.11 2.69
CA ASP A 33 2.91 1.16 4.14
C ASP A 33 2.03 2.36 4.45
N GLY A 34 0.81 2.14 4.88
CA GLY A 34 -0.08 3.24 5.14
C GLY A 34 -1.48 2.83 5.48
N LYS A 35 -2.42 3.68 5.14
CA LYS A 35 -3.81 3.48 5.52
C LYS A 35 -4.64 2.92 4.39
N TYR A 36 -5.71 2.22 4.76
CA TYR A 36 -6.64 1.62 3.83
C TYR A 36 -8.05 1.94 4.26
N LYS A 37 -8.96 1.92 3.30
CA LYS A 37 -10.38 2.05 3.58
C LYS A 37 -11.14 1.27 2.52
N ASN A 38 -12.02 0.36 2.97
CA ASN A 38 -12.83 -0.46 2.06
C ASN A 38 -11.98 -1.20 1.03
N GLY A 39 -10.84 -1.71 1.46
CA GLY A 39 -9.99 -2.52 0.61
C GLY A 39 -9.01 -1.75 -0.25
N LYS A 40 -9.03 -0.43 -0.21
CA LYS A 40 -8.17 0.38 -1.06
C LYS A 40 -7.29 1.29 -0.25
N ARG A 41 -6.17 1.66 -0.81
CA ARG A 41 -5.28 2.62 -0.18
C ARG A 41 -6.02 3.94 -0.03
N TYR A 42 -5.97 4.52 1.17
CA TYR A 42 -6.72 5.73 1.43
C TYR A 42 -6.06 6.48 2.59
N GLY A 43 -5.79 7.77 2.40
CA GLY A 43 -5.14 8.53 3.46
C GLY A 43 -3.63 8.47 3.33
N LYS A 44 -2.94 8.68 4.42
CA LYS A 44 -1.49 8.77 4.40
C LYS A 44 -0.87 7.43 4.08
N GLY A 45 0.11 7.44 3.19
CA GLY A 45 0.83 6.22 2.87
C GLY A 45 2.14 6.48 2.18
N LYS A 46 2.96 5.43 2.16
CA LYS A 46 4.26 5.46 1.51
C LYS A 46 4.30 4.33 0.51
N GLU A 47 4.80 4.61 -0.67
CA GLU A 47 4.88 3.61 -1.71
C GLU A 47 6.35 3.37 -2.07
N TYR A 48 6.71 2.11 -2.25
CA TYR A 48 8.08 1.71 -2.54
C TYR A 48 8.13 0.93 -3.84
N ASN A 49 9.27 0.96 -4.51
CA ASN A 49 9.42 0.15 -5.70
C ASN A 49 9.97 -1.22 -5.30
N ASN A 50 10.24 -2.07 -6.30
CA ASN A 50 10.68 -3.43 -6.02
C ASN A 50 12.08 -3.50 -5.42
N ASP A 51 12.80 -2.41 -5.41
CA ASP A 51 14.12 -2.36 -4.78
C ASP A 51 14.06 -1.76 -3.39
N SER A 52 12.85 -1.65 -2.83
CA SER A 52 12.63 -1.13 -1.48
C SER A 52 12.97 0.35 -1.37
N ILE A 53 12.92 1.07 -2.48
CA ILE A 53 13.21 2.49 -2.47
C ILE A 53 11.91 3.26 -2.40
N LEU A 54 11.81 4.21 -1.50
CA LEU A 54 10.62 5.04 -1.35
C LEU A 54 10.46 5.91 -2.58
N ILE A 55 9.34 5.78 -3.28
CA ILE A 55 9.10 6.55 -4.49
C ILE A 55 7.98 7.56 -4.36
N PHE A 56 7.13 7.42 -3.35
CA PHE A 56 6.05 8.38 -3.16
C PHE A 56 5.61 8.37 -1.70
N GLU A 57 5.36 9.55 -1.17
CA GLU A 57 4.85 9.66 0.19
C GLU A 57 3.79 10.75 0.16
N GLY A 58 2.58 10.42 0.57
CA GLY A 58 1.51 11.40 0.55
C GLY A 58 0.15 10.78 0.82
N ILE A 59 -0.85 11.35 0.19
CA ILE A 59 -2.24 10.99 0.43
C ILE A 59 -2.78 10.20 -0.76
N PHE A 60 -3.44 9.09 -0.45
CA PHE A 60 -4.08 8.26 -1.46
C PHE A 60 -5.59 8.36 -1.33
N ILE A 61 -6.29 8.25 -2.44
CA ILE A 61 -7.74 8.16 -2.46
C ILE A 61 -8.08 7.06 -3.43
N ASN A 62 -8.74 6.00 -2.93
CA ASN A 62 -9.14 4.84 -3.74
C ASN A 62 -7.97 4.28 -4.54
N SER A 63 -6.84 4.12 -3.87
CA SER A 63 -5.63 3.56 -4.43
C SER A 63 -4.93 4.45 -5.45
N LEU A 64 -5.40 5.68 -5.61
CA LEU A 64 -4.77 6.64 -6.50
C LEU A 64 -4.00 7.67 -5.70
N LYS A 65 -2.86 8.06 -6.19
CA LYS A 65 -2.08 9.10 -5.55
C LYS A 65 -2.79 10.43 -5.77
N TRP A 66 -3.09 11.11 -4.68
CA TRP A 66 -3.81 12.37 -4.79
C TRP A 66 -2.92 13.57 -4.51
N LYS A 67 -2.10 13.49 -3.48
CA LYS A 67 -1.30 14.62 -3.07
C LYS A 67 -0.09 14.10 -2.32
N GLY A 68 1.07 14.62 -2.65
CA GLY A 68 2.26 14.17 -1.96
C GLY A 68 3.51 14.49 -2.73
N ILE A 69 4.60 13.86 -2.34
CA ILE A 69 5.91 14.09 -2.92
C ILE A 69 6.40 12.83 -3.60
N ILE A 70 6.75 12.97 -4.87
CA ILE A 70 7.32 11.86 -5.62
C ILE A 70 8.82 11.90 -5.39
N LYS A 71 9.38 10.76 -5.01
CA LYS A 71 10.81 10.67 -4.73
C LYS A 71 11.50 9.99 -5.89
N GLU A 72 12.68 10.47 -6.21
CA GLU A 72 13.42 9.90 -7.33
C GLU A 72 14.73 9.35 -6.88
#